data_d3b62d595ea3237766c6512f2c3a6814
#
_entry.id   d3b62d595ea3237766c6512f2c3a6814
#
_cell.length_a   1.000
_cell.length_b   1.000
_cell.length_c   1.000
_cell.angle_alpha   90.00
_cell.angle_beta   90.00
_cell.angle_gamma   90.00
#
_symmetry.space_group_name_H-M   'P 1'
#
loop_
_entity.id
_entity.type
_entity.pdbx_description
1 polymer ?
#
loop_
_entity_poly.entity_id
_entity_poly.type
_entity_poly.pdbx_seq_one_letter_code
_entity_poly.pdbx_strand_id
1 'polypeptide(L)'
;MKIFVITLSLLTFFSCTSNDLKIEEISFLYDNSNAQPSLVSNNGSLSLTWISSDDDMNANLNFRQFKDENWTNTQTLAIGSDWFINWADFPTHAISGDQVLTSYLKKSASGTYTYDVFLSLHKLSGEKIKEDFILNTDGFKAEHGFVSIVAKDNEGFLISWLDGRNTVEKDINGNHKPMTIRFAEITNAGDIINEVELDSSVCDCCQTSITYTDKGPVVVYRDRSEEEVRDIYVTRNINDEWETPIPVHNDGWVIYGCPVNGPKVVSNSNILAVSWFTVSDGKPAVNLSFSESNGSSFGGPIKINDLNAIGRVDAAFLNEKEVIVSYMEGDDIGTYLRIKKVSIDGKVSEPITVSKIDSGRGTGVPQLEILDNEIFIVWTVFDDENNQLKTVKLNSNDV
;
A
#
# COMPACT_ATOMS: atom_id res chain seq x y z
N MET A 1 51.97 -65.89 4.54
CA MET A 1 51.66 -64.72 5.32
C MET A 1 50.86 -63.81 4.39
N LYS A 2 49.53 -63.78 4.50
CA LYS A 2 48.62 -63.00 3.63
C LYS A 2 48.28 -61.70 4.43
N ILE A 3 48.67 -60.57 3.85
CA ILE A 3 48.38 -59.25 4.42
C ILE A 3 46.98 -58.87 3.92
N PHE A 4 46.02 -58.64 4.85
CA PHE A 4 44.71 -58.11 4.57
C PHE A 4 44.79 -56.57 4.70
N VAL A 5 44.59 -55.87 3.61
CA VAL A 5 44.48 -54.40 3.63
C VAL A 5 42.99 -54.10 3.80
N ILE A 6 42.62 -53.48 4.95
CA ILE A 6 41.28 -52.98 5.22
C ILE A 6 41.25 -51.51 4.74
N THR A 7 40.50 -51.27 3.66
CA THR A 7 40.23 -49.90 3.17
C THR A 7 39.06 -49.36 3.97
N LEU A 8 39.34 -48.37 4.84
CA LEU A 8 38.32 -47.64 5.61
C LEU A 8 37.72 -46.56 4.70
N SER A 9 36.49 -46.77 4.24
CA SER A 9 35.73 -45.78 3.44
C SER A 9 35.11 -44.76 4.37
N LEU A 10 35.60 -43.49 4.33
CA LEU A 10 35.04 -42.36 5.06
C LEU A 10 33.79 -41.90 4.32
N LEU A 11 32.60 -42.22 4.82
CA LEU A 11 31.33 -41.66 4.39
C LEU A 11 31.20 -40.24 5.05
N THR A 12 31.45 -39.23 4.27
CA THR A 12 31.10 -37.83 4.66
C THR A 12 29.59 -37.64 4.45
N PHE A 13 28.85 -37.62 5.56
CA PHE A 13 27.48 -37.13 5.55
C PHE A 13 27.49 -35.65 5.33
N PHE A 14 27.12 -35.15 4.16
CA PHE A 14 26.68 -33.80 3.97
C PHE A 14 25.32 -33.67 4.65
N SER A 15 25.28 -33.09 5.83
CA SER A 15 24.03 -32.59 6.43
C SER A 15 23.62 -31.37 5.62
N CYS A 16 22.66 -31.50 4.71
CA CYS A 16 21.85 -30.39 4.26
C CYS A 16 21.05 -29.90 5.46
N THR A 17 21.48 -28.86 6.12
CA THR A 17 20.59 -28.06 6.96
C THR A 17 19.65 -27.36 6.01
N SER A 18 18.44 -27.87 5.82
CA SER A 18 17.34 -27.07 5.35
C SER A 18 17.14 -25.98 6.40
N ASN A 19 17.49 -24.75 6.10
CA ASN A 19 16.99 -23.63 6.88
C ASN A 19 15.49 -23.64 6.65
N ASP A 20 14.73 -24.16 7.63
CA ASP A 20 13.29 -24.04 7.60
C ASP A 20 12.96 -22.54 7.68
N LEU A 21 12.23 -22.04 6.66
CA LEU A 21 11.74 -20.66 6.64
C LEU A 21 11.03 -20.36 7.96
N LYS A 22 11.54 -19.39 8.71
CA LYS A 22 10.97 -18.99 9.99
C LYS A 22 10.15 -17.72 9.80
N ILE A 23 8.83 -17.83 9.91
CA ILE A 23 7.93 -16.69 10.06
C ILE A 23 7.71 -16.45 11.55
N GLU A 24 8.12 -15.29 12.03
CA GLU A 24 8.05 -14.91 13.44
C GLU A 24 6.89 -13.93 13.67
N GLU A 25 5.99 -14.28 14.56
CA GLU A 25 4.90 -13.38 14.97
C GLU A 25 5.40 -12.37 15.98
N ILE A 26 5.15 -11.08 15.72
CA ILE A 26 5.47 -9.99 16.63
C ILE A 26 4.22 -9.70 17.45
N SER A 27 4.33 -9.86 18.76
CA SER A 27 3.21 -9.61 19.69
C SER A 27 2.73 -8.17 19.64
N PHE A 28 1.41 -8.01 19.58
CA PHE A 28 0.74 -6.72 19.59
C PHE A 28 -0.44 -6.79 20.57
N LEU A 29 -0.39 -6.00 21.64
CA LEU A 29 -1.43 -6.02 22.66
C LEU A 29 -2.51 -4.98 22.33
N TYR A 30 -3.79 -5.38 22.43
CA TYR A 30 -4.95 -4.55 22.14
C TYR A 30 -6.00 -4.64 23.23
N ASP A 31 -6.76 -3.55 23.38
CA ASP A 31 -7.91 -3.49 24.27
C ASP A 31 -9.26 -3.36 23.52
N ASN A 32 -9.26 -3.05 22.21
CA ASN A 32 -10.45 -2.76 21.40
C ASN A 32 -10.36 -3.46 20.04
N SER A 33 -11.40 -3.29 19.20
CA SER A 33 -11.36 -3.70 17.80
C SER A 33 -10.34 -2.84 17.02
N ASN A 34 -9.43 -3.49 16.30
CA ASN A 34 -8.31 -2.85 15.61
C ASN A 34 -8.25 -3.31 14.15
N ALA A 35 -8.19 -2.35 13.23
CA ALA A 35 -8.20 -2.63 11.80
C ALA A 35 -7.44 -1.57 10.99
N GLN A 36 -7.32 -1.81 9.69
CA GLN A 36 -6.83 -0.86 8.71
C GLN A 36 -5.40 -0.38 9.01
N PRO A 37 -4.45 -1.31 9.05
CA PRO A 37 -3.06 -0.95 9.25
C PRO A 37 -2.51 -0.21 8.05
N SER A 38 -1.61 0.76 8.31
CA SER A 38 -0.68 1.32 7.33
C SER A 38 0.73 1.18 7.89
N LEU A 39 1.59 0.50 7.15
CA LEU A 39 2.98 0.23 7.53
C LEU A 39 3.91 1.04 6.63
N VAL A 40 4.90 1.70 7.23
CA VAL A 40 5.86 2.53 6.51
C VAL A 40 7.25 2.34 7.07
N SER A 41 8.20 2.09 6.19
CA SER A 41 9.63 2.07 6.47
C SER A 41 10.27 3.33 5.89
N ASN A 42 11.03 4.05 6.70
CA ASN A 42 11.76 5.23 6.27
C ASN A 42 13.03 5.42 7.10
N ASN A 43 14.18 5.60 6.42
CA ASN A 43 15.48 5.91 7.03
C ASN A 43 15.87 5.00 8.21
N GLY A 44 15.70 3.68 8.05
CA GLY A 44 16.03 2.69 9.09
C GLY A 44 15.06 2.67 10.27
N SER A 45 13.84 3.18 10.08
CA SER A 45 12.75 3.16 11.05
C SER A 45 11.50 2.54 10.42
N LEU A 46 10.80 1.70 11.18
CA LEU A 46 9.50 1.14 10.79
C LEU A 46 8.42 1.74 11.69
N SER A 47 7.29 2.10 11.10
CA SER A 47 6.15 2.67 11.80
C SER A 47 4.84 2.08 11.32
N LEU A 48 3.87 2.05 12.22
CA LEU A 48 2.55 1.50 12.00
C LEU A 48 1.48 2.48 12.51
N THR A 49 0.51 2.79 11.67
CA THR A 49 -0.76 3.40 12.09
C THR A 49 -1.92 2.41 11.90
N TRP A 50 -2.96 2.56 12.70
CA TRP A 50 -4.19 1.78 12.57
C TRP A 50 -5.36 2.49 13.26
N ILE A 51 -6.57 2.09 12.91
CA ILE A 51 -7.77 2.52 13.62
C ILE A 51 -8.11 1.51 14.72
N SER A 52 -8.34 2.00 15.94
CA SER A 52 -9.11 1.27 16.95
C SER A 52 -10.48 1.93 17.12
N SER A 53 -11.52 1.12 17.27
CA SER A 53 -12.89 1.58 17.49
C SER A 53 -13.52 0.86 18.68
N ASP A 54 -14.36 1.58 19.41
CA ASP A 54 -15.19 1.04 20.48
C ASP A 54 -16.63 0.78 20.02
N ASP A 55 -17.47 0.23 20.92
CA ASP A 55 -18.87 -0.10 20.65
C ASP A 55 -19.73 1.14 20.37
N ASP A 56 -19.31 2.32 20.81
CA ASP A 56 -19.98 3.60 20.59
C ASP A 56 -19.57 4.28 19.28
N MET A 57 -18.82 3.57 18.42
CA MET A 57 -18.29 4.06 17.15
C MET A 57 -17.28 5.22 17.29
N ASN A 58 -16.70 5.44 18.47
CA ASN A 58 -15.56 6.34 18.59
C ASN A 58 -14.33 5.67 18.00
N ALA A 59 -13.61 6.41 17.18
CA ALA A 59 -12.42 5.94 16.51
C ALA A 59 -11.18 6.69 16.99
N ASN A 60 -10.09 5.95 17.13
CA ASN A 60 -8.77 6.51 17.39
C ASN A 60 -7.83 6.10 16.27
N LEU A 61 -7.12 7.05 15.70
CA LEU A 61 -5.96 6.79 14.85
C LEU A 61 -4.72 6.66 15.73
N ASN A 62 -4.20 5.47 15.79
CA ASN A 62 -3.06 5.12 16.64
C ASN A 62 -1.78 4.99 15.83
N PHE A 63 -0.66 5.16 16.52
CA PHE A 63 0.68 5.12 15.95
C PHE A 63 1.66 4.41 16.89
N ARG A 64 2.54 3.60 16.33
CA ARG A 64 3.71 3.00 16.99
C ARG A 64 4.92 3.01 16.05
N GLN A 65 6.09 2.98 16.64
CA GLN A 65 7.37 2.70 15.96
C GLN A 65 7.90 1.35 16.41
N PHE A 66 8.59 0.66 15.50
CA PHE A 66 9.33 -0.56 15.83
C PHE A 66 10.77 -0.16 16.17
N LYS A 67 11.20 -0.45 17.40
CA LYS A 67 12.53 -0.15 17.94
C LYS A 67 12.97 -1.27 18.86
N ASP A 68 14.25 -1.62 18.83
CA ASP A 68 14.82 -2.62 19.72
C ASP A 68 14.01 -3.94 19.74
N GLU A 69 13.65 -4.43 18.54
CA GLU A 69 12.85 -5.64 18.30
C GLU A 69 11.42 -5.61 18.88
N ASN A 70 10.89 -4.44 19.23
CA ASN A 70 9.57 -4.29 19.82
C ASN A 70 8.82 -3.04 19.31
N TRP A 71 7.49 -3.12 19.33
CA TRP A 71 6.65 -1.95 19.14
C TRP A 71 6.71 -1.02 20.36
N THR A 72 6.86 0.28 20.15
CA THR A 72 6.78 1.31 21.20
C THR A 72 5.36 1.37 21.79
N ASN A 73 5.18 2.14 22.85
CA ASN A 73 3.85 2.45 23.38
C ASN A 73 3.01 3.17 22.33
N THR A 74 1.70 2.93 22.38
CA THR A 74 0.72 3.57 21.50
C THR A 74 0.69 5.09 21.74
N GLN A 75 0.74 5.84 20.64
CA GLN A 75 0.38 7.26 20.60
C GLN A 75 -0.90 7.39 19.80
N THR A 76 -1.89 8.12 20.31
CA THR A 76 -3.12 8.43 19.57
C THR A 76 -2.94 9.78 18.87
N LEU A 77 -3.03 9.79 17.55
CA LEU A 77 -2.76 10.95 16.70
C LEU A 77 -4.05 11.71 16.34
N ALA A 78 -5.20 11.06 16.33
CA ALA A 78 -6.50 11.68 16.12
C ALA A 78 -7.62 10.87 16.79
N ILE A 79 -8.71 11.54 17.14
CA ILE A 79 -9.91 10.92 17.76
C ILE A 79 -11.14 11.52 17.12
N GLY A 80 -12.17 10.72 16.86
CA GLY A 80 -13.44 11.21 16.36
C GLY A 80 -14.54 10.15 16.39
N SER A 81 -15.79 10.61 16.21
CA SER A 81 -16.99 9.77 16.12
C SER A 81 -17.75 9.95 14.79
N ASP A 82 -17.26 10.84 13.94
CA ASP A 82 -17.83 11.21 12.64
C ASP A 82 -17.01 10.65 11.46
N TRP A 83 -16.20 9.64 11.71
CA TRP A 83 -15.29 9.11 10.71
C TRP A 83 -15.99 8.16 9.73
N PHE A 84 -15.52 8.21 8.47
CA PHE A 84 -15.80 7.18 7.47
C PHE A 84 -14.73 6.10 7.55
N ILE A 85 -15.04 5.01 8.24
CA ILE A 85 -14.12 3.88 8.40
C ILE A 85 -14.43 2.85 7.33
N ASN A 86 -13.46 2.61 6.44
CA ASN A 86 -13.63 1.71 5.30
C ASN A 86 -12.39 0.82 5.11
N TRP A 87 -12.60 -0.43 4.77
CA TRP A 87 -11.55 -1.42 4.59
C TRP A 87 -10.60 -1.12 3.42
N ALA A 88 -11.09 -0.42 2.40
CA ALA A 88 -10.36 -0.12 1.17
C ALA A 88 -9.81 1.31 1.12
N ASP A 89 -10.47 2.23 1.80
CA ASP A 89 -10.06 3.63 1.93
C ASP A 89 -9.62 3.87 3.38
N PHE A 90 -8.43 3.40 3.68
CA PHE A 90 -7.87 3.35 5.02
C PHE A 90 -6.89 4.51 5.27
N PRO A 91 -6.68 4.90 6.54
CA PRO A 91 -5.69 5.90 6.90
C PRO A 91 -4.29 5.54 6.40
N THR A 92 -3.57 6.54 5.91
CA THR A 92 -2.17 6.41 5.51
C THR A 92 -1.31 7.39 6.29
N HIS A 93 0.01 7.12 6.32
CA HIS A 93 0.95 8.02 6.96
C HIS A 93 2.30 8.01 6.25
N ALA A 94 3.11 9.03 6.54
CA ALA A 94 4.52 9.06 6.18
C ALA A 94 5.33 9.77 7.28
N ILE A 95 6.63 9.49 7.33
CA ILE A 95 7.58 10.13 8.26
C ILE A 95 8.57 10.97 7.45
N SER A 96 8.71 12.25 7.80
CA SER A 96 9.71 13.17 7.26
C SER A 96 10.49 13.80 8.42
N GLY A 97 11.78 13.48 8.53
CA GLY A 97 12.60 13.89 9.67
C GLY A 97 12.05 13.35 10.99
N ASP A 98 11.70 14.26 11.90
CA ASP A 98 11.09 13.95 13.19
C ASP A 98 9.56 14.11 13.22
N GLN A 99 8.94 14.23 12.05
CA GLN A 99 7.50 14.47 11.91
C GLN A 99 6.79 13.28 11.27
N VAL A 100 5.54 13.07 11.69
CA VAL A 100 4.59 12.11 11.09
C VAL A 100 3.34 12.85 10.61
N LEU A 101 3.04 12.71 9.33
CA LEU A 101 1.77 13.14 8.73
C LEU A 101 0.86 11.94 8.59
N THR A 102 -0.40 12.08 8.99
CA THR A 102 -1.43 11.04 8.84
C THR A 102 -2.65 11.59 8.14
N SER A 103 -3.35 10.73 7.37
CA SER A 103 -4.66 11.01 6.80
C SER A 103 -5.74 10.14 7.41
N TYR A 104 -6.97 10.64 7.48
CA TYR A 104 -8.18 9.93 7.87
C TYR A 104 -9.42 10.62 7.28
N LEU A 105 -10.55 9.94 7.27
CA LEU A 105 -11.74 10.39 6.56
C LEU A 105 -12.84 10.76 7.54
N LYS A 106 -13.46 11.94 7.37
CA LYS A 106 -14.63 12.38 8.14
C LYS A 106 -15.83 12.58 7.25
N LYS A 107 -16.99 12.15 7.73
CA LYS A 107 -18.27 12.38 7.05
C LYS A 107 -18.52 13.88 6.95
N SER A 108 -18.81 14.36 5.75
CA SER A 108 -19.13 15.77 5.49
C SER A 108 -20.61 16.01 5.18
N ALA A 109 -21.39 14.94 4.93
CA ALA A 109 -22.84 14.96 4.82
C ALA A 109 -23.43 13.55 5.04
N SER A 110 -24.77 13.42 4.93
CA SER A 110 -25.50 12.17 5.20
C SER A 110 -25.35 11.09 4.11
N GLY A 111 -24.81 11.40 2.94
CA GLY A 111 -24.55 10.41 1.88
C GLY A 111 -23.55 9.34 2.32
N THR A 112 -23.70 8.10 1.84
CA THR A 112 -22.80 7.00 2.21
C THR A 112 -21.35 7.33 1.86
N TYR A 113 -21.11 7.83 0.67
CA TYR A 113 -19.80 8.20 0.15
C TYR A 113 -19.65 9.72 0.05
N THR A 114 -19.94 10.43 1.17
CA THR A 114 -19.79 11.87 1.27
C THR A 114 -18.93 12.16 2.48
N TYR A 115 -17.64 12.33 2.23
CA TYR A 115 -16.62 12.51 3.25
C TYR A 115 -15.44 13.32 2.70
N ASP A 116 -14.71 13.93 3.59
CA ASP A 116 -13.55 14.76 3.30
C ASP A 116 -12.29 14.11 3.91
N VAL A 117 -11.14 14.36 3.28
CA VAL A 117 -9.84 13.95 3.82
C VAL A 117 -9.35 14.94 4.85
N PHE A 118 -9.08 14.45 6.05
CA PHE A 118 -8.46 15.19 7.13
C PHE A 118 -7.03 14.72 7.36
N LEU A 119 -6.19 15.66 7.77
CA LEU A 119 -4.79 15.43 8.05
C LEU A 119 -4.46 15.83 9.50
N SER A 120 -3.49 15.14 10.09
CA SER A 120 -2.86 15.54 11.34
C SER A 120 -1.35 15.39 11.25
N LEU A 121 -0.64 16.43 11.67
CA LEU A 121 0.81 16.52 11.65
C LEU A 121 1.36 16.62 13.08
N HIS A 122 2.19 15.65 13.45
CA HIS A 122 2.79 15.56 14.78
C HIS A 122 4.30 15.38 14.67
N LYS A 123 5.03 15.67 15.76
CA LYS A 123 6.38 15.13 15.92
C LYS A 123 6.32 13.67 16.40
N LEU A 124 7.34 12.91 16.12
CA LEU A 124 7.49 11.52 16.62
C LEU A 124 7.54 11.46 18.16
N SER A 125 7.81 12.59 18.84
CA SER A 125 7.69 12.75 20.30
C SER A 125 6.27 12.80 20.82
N GLY A 126 5.26 12.94 19.93
CA GLY A 126 3.85 13.16 20.25
C GLY A 126 3.45 14.64 20.35
N GLU A 127 4.38 15.58 20.16
CA GLU A 127 4.05 17.02 20.09
C GLU A 127 3.21 17.30 18.85
N LYS A 128 2.08 18.00 19.03
CA LYS A 128 1.15 18.39 17.98
C LYS A 128 1.68 19.63 17.23
N ILE A 129 1.75 19.55 15.90
CA ILE A 129 2.12 20.68 15.04
C ILE A 129 0.85 21.30 14.46
N LYS A 130 0.03 20.48 13.79
CA LYS A 130 -1.26 20.89 13.24
C LYS A 130 -2.20 19.69 13.20
N GLU A 131 -3.37 19.83 13.78
CA GLU A 131 -4.35 18.74 13.87
C GLU A 131 -5.62 19.08 13.09
N ASP A 132 -6.26 18.02 12.63
CA ASP A 132 -7.64 18.05 12.14
C ASP A 132 -7.87 19.10 11.05
N PHE A 133 -6.93 19.21 10.11
CA PHE A 133 -7.06 20.13 8.99
C PHE A 133 -7.45 19.39 7.70
N ILE A 134 -8.35 20.03 6.94
CA ILE A 134 -8.90 19.45 5.71
C ILE A 134 -7.92 19.56 4.55
N LEU A 135 -7.76 18.48 3.77
CA LEU A 135 -6.93 18.46 2.57
C LEU A 135 -7.68 19.06 1.37
N ASN A 136 -8.87 18.57 1.08
CA ASN A 136 -9.70 19.00 -0.04
C ASN A 136 -10.49 20.28 0.33
N THR A 137 -9.94 21.45 0.03
CA THR A 137 -10.52 22.74 0.42
C THR A 137 -11.55 23.29 -0.59
N ASP A 138 -12.08 22.43 -1.47
CA ASP A 138 -13.00 22.79 -2.54
C ASP A 138 -14.43 23.14 -2.08
N GLY A 139 -14.83 22.66 -0.87
CA GLY A 139 -16.13 22.91 -0.28
C GLY A 139 -17.28 22.05 -0.83
N PHE A 140 -17.03 21.13 -1.76
CA PHE A 140 -18.03 20.22 -2.28
C PHE A 140 -18.33 19.07 -1.31
N LYS A 141 -19.57 18.64 -1.28
CA LYS A 141 -20.01 17.46 -0.52
C LYS A 141 -20.00 16.25 -1.43
N ALA A 142 -18.81 15.66 -1.59
CA ALA A 142 -18.52 14.55 -2.49
C ALA A 142 -17.67 13.49 -1.76
N GLU A 143 -17.20 12.51 -2.49
CA GLU A 143 -16.24 11.52 -2.03
C GLU A 143 -14.81 12.04 -2.24
N HIS A 144 -14.00 12.10 -1.18
CA HIS A 144 -12.60 12.48 -1.23
C HIS A 144 -11.79 11.49 -0.40
N GLY A 145 -10.92 10.69 -1.02
CA GLY A 145 -10.22 9.63 -0.29
C GLY A 145 -9.15 8.91 -1.10
N PHE A 146 -8.91 7.65 -0.73
CA PHE A 146 -7.89 6.79 -1.35
C PHE A 146 -6.51 7.46 -1.38
N VAL A 147 -6.16 8.02 -0.24
CA VAL A 147 -4.97 8.84 -0.04
C VAL A 147 -3.70 8.00 -0.07
N SER A 148 -2.66 8.52 -0.71
CA SER A 148 -1.29 8.01 -0.53
C SER A 148 -0.34 9.17 -0.20
N ILE A 149 0.61 8.91 0.71
CA ILE A 149 1.55 9.92 1.24
C ILE A 149 2.96 9.36 1.18
N VAL A 150 3.92 10.21 0.80
CA VAL A 150 5.35 9.91 0.89
C VAL A 150 6.11 11.13 1.44
N ALA A 151 7.21 10.90 2.12
CA ALA A 151 8.08 11.98 2.56
C ALA A 151 8.80 12.62 1.36
N LYS A 152 8.98 13.95 1.41
CA LYS A 152 9.87 14.71 0.52
C LYS A 152 11.15 15.00 1.31
N ASP A 153 12.02 13.99 1.43
CA ASP A 153 13.20 14.04 2.30
C ASP A 153 12.88 14.60 3.71
N ASN A 154 13.52 15.71 4.12
CA ASN A 154 13.18 16.41 5.36
C ASN A 154 12.40 17.72 5.11
N GLU A 155 11.82 17.88 3.92
CA GLU A 155 11.19 19.12 3.48
C GLU A 155 9.65 19.11 3.57
N GLY A 156 9.08 18.05 4.13
CA GLY A 156 7.63 17.87 4.24
C GLY A 156 7.16 16.59 3.54
N PHE A 157 5.97 16.64 2.95
CA PHE A 157 5.29 15.47 2.43
C PHE A 157 4.67 15.75 1.07
N LEU A 158 4.53 14.69 0.28
CA LEU A 158 3.83 14.67 -0.99
C LEU A 158 2.61 13.77 -0.82
N ILE A 159 1.47 14.21 -1.32
CA ILE A 159 0.19 13.54 -1.13
C ILE A 159 -0.59 13.49 -2.43
N SER A 160 -1.21 12.33 -2.72
CA SER A 160 -2.19 12.19 -3.79
C SER A 160 -3.49 11.58 -3.26
N TRP A 161 -4.63 11.94 -3.87
CA TRP A 161 -5.94 11.44 -3.47
C TRP A 161 -6.91 11.42 -4.65
N LEU A 162 -7.94 10.57 -4.54
CA LEU A 162 -9.10 10.62 -5.43
C LEU A 162 -10.05 11.72 -4.97
N ASP A 163 -10.54 12.51 -5.93
CA ASP A 163 -11.31 13.70 -5.67
C ASP A 163 -12.61 13.71 -6.48
N GLY A 164 -13.71 13.69 -5.76
CA GLY A 164 -15.05 13.61 -6.33
C GLY A 164 -15.75 14.95 -6.55
N ARG A 165 -15.06 16.10 -6.43
CA ARG A 165 -15.68 17.43 -6.60
C ARG A 165 -16.47 17.56 -7.92
N ASN A 166 -16.00 16.93 -8.98
CA ASN A 166 -16.67 16.95 -10.28
C ASN A 166 -17.89 16.02 -10.34
N THR A 167 -18.00 15.01 -9.47
CA THR A 167 -19.10 14.03 -9.49
C THR A 167 -20.44 14.63 -9.07
N VAL A 168 -20.45 15.81 -8.44
CA VAL A 168 -21.70 16.53 -8.11
C VAL A 168 -22.36 17.13 -9.33
N GLU A 169 -21.61 17.30 -10.42
CA GLU A 169 -22.09 17.76 -11.71
C GLU A 169 -22.53 16.61 -12.61
N LYS A 170 -23.38 16.93 -13.57
CA LYS A 170 -23.78 15.98 -14.61
C LYS A 170 -23.33 16.43 -15.98
N ASP A 171 -22.98 15.46 -16.81
CA ASP A 171 -22.68 15.69 -18.21
C ASP A 171 -23.96 16.02 -19.00
N ILE A 172 -23.82 16.30 -20.30
CA ILE A 172 -24.95 16.62 -21.21
C ILE A 172 -25.96 15.47 -21.33
N ASN A 173 -25.55 14.22 -21.00
CA ASN A 173 -26.39 13.02 -21.06
C ASN A 173 -27.05 12.72 -19.69
N GLY A 174 -26.74 13.52 -18.64
CA GLY A 174 -27.25 13.35 -17.29
C GLY A 174 -26.48 12.36 -16.42
N ASN A 175 -25.33 11.84 -16.88
CA ASN A 175 -24.43 11.00 -16.08
C ASN A 175 -23.57 11.87 -15.16
N HIS A 176 -23.21 11.35 -13.99
CA HIS A 176 -22.23 11.99 -13.14
C HIS A 176 -20.86 12.00 -13.83
N LYS A 177 -20.13 13.11 -13.69
CA LYS A 177 -18.75 13.18 -14.16
C LYS A 177 -17.88 12.21 -13.32
N PRO A 178 -16.78 11.69 -13.88
CA PRO A 178 -15.88 10.80 -13.16
C PRO A 178 -15.15 11.54 -12.01
N MET A 179 -14.56 10.77 -11.11
CA MET A 179 -13.58 11.30 -10.16
C MET A 179 -12.30 11.70 -10.88
N THR A 180 -11.55 12.58 -10.23
CA THR A 180 -10.23 13.00 -10.65
C THR A 180 -9.17 12.49 -9.66
N ILE A 181 -7.91 12.48 -10.05
CA ILE A 181 -6.81 12.32 -9.11
C ILE A 181 -6.07 13.64 -8.95
N ARG A 182 -5.76 14.00 -7.72
CA ARG A 182 -5.06 15.23 -7.38
C ARG A 182 -3.80 14.95 -6.58
N PHE A 183 -2.94 15.95 -6.56
CA PHE A 183 -1.68 15.98 -5.83
C PHE A 183 -1.54 17.31 -5.10
N ALA A 184 -0.85 17.29 -3.97
CA ALA A 184 -0.38 18.48 -3.28
C ALA A 184 0.91 18.19 -2.50
N GLU A 185 1.58 19.25 -2.06
CA GLU A 185 2.68 19.19 -1.10
C GLU A 185 2.18 19.69 0.26
N ILE A 186 2.66 19.06 1.33
CA ILE A 186 2.39 19.48 2.72
C ILE A 186 3.71 19.90 3.36
N THR A 187 3.80 21.16 3.74
CA THR A 187 5.00 21.69 4.39
C THR A 187 5.19 21.14 5.81
N ASN A 188 6.38 21.32 6.38
CA ASN A 188 6.66 20.97 7.78
C ASN A 188 5.82 21.79 8.80
N ALA A 189 5.11 22.82 8.37
CA ALA A 189 4.13 23.57 9.17
C ALA A 189 2.68 23.08 8.94
N GLY A 190 2.46 22.14 8.02
CA GLY A 190 1.14 21.65 7.64
C GLY A 190 0.39 22.54 6.65
N ASP A 191 1.09 23.40 5.91
CA ASP A 191 0.47 24.18 4.84
C ASP A 191 0.36 23.34 3.58
N ILE A 192 -0.80 23.42 2.92
CA ILE A 192 -1.07 22.74 1.64
C ILE A 192 -0.66 23.69 0.53
N ILE A 193 0.27 23.25 -0.31
CA ILE A 193 0.80 24.03 -1.42
C ILE A 193 0.84 23.21 -2.69
N ASN A 194 0.94 23.86 -3.85
CA ASN A 194 1.12 23.24 -5.15
C ASN A 194 0.04 22.20 -5.51
N GLU A 195 -1.22 22.41 -5.09
CA GLU A 195 -2.33 21.54 -5.46
C GLU A 195 -2.56 21.58 -6.97
N VAL A 196 -2.64 20.39 -7.58
CA VAL A 196 -2.86 20.21 -9.02
C VAL A 196 -3.72 18.98 -9.30
N GLU A 197 -4.55 19.04 -10.34
CA GLU A 197 -5.23 17.89 -10.91
C GLU A 197 -4.26 17.17 -11.85
N LEU A 198 -4.08 15.85 -11.64
CA LEU A 198 -3.18 15.01 -12.44
C LEU A 198 -3.90 14.33 -13.60
N ASP A 199 -5.16 13.93 -13.37
CA ASP A 199 -6.02 13.29 -14.36
C ASP A 199 -7.48 13.60 -14.05
N SER A 200 -8.27 13.81 -15.09
CA SER A 200 -9.67 14.23 -15.03
C SER A 200 -10.68 13.08 -15.07
N SER A 201 -10.23 11.83 -15.25
CA SER A 201 -11.10 10.66 -15.32
C SER A 201 -10.39 9.42 -14.78
N VAL A 202 -10.73 9.03 -13.55
CA VAL A 202 -10.09 7.90 -12.88
C VAL A 202 -11.11 6.97 -12.23
N CYS A 203 -10.68 5.78 -11.86
CA CYS A 203 -11.49 4.82 -11.12
C CYS A 203 -11.85 5.36 -9.73
N ASP A 204 -13.14 5.31 -9.38
CA ASP A 204 -13.70 5.98 -8.20
C ASP A 204 -13.34 5.29 -6.87
N CYS A 205 -12.77 4.09 -6.86
CA CYS A 205 -12.73 3.25 -5.65
C CYS A 205 -11.44 2.42 -5.49
N CYS A 206 -10.35 2.81 -6.12
CA CYS A 206 -9.09 2.10 -6.03
C CYS A 206 -8.04 2.95 -5.32
N GLN A 207 -7.23 2.31 -4.47
CA GLN A 207 -6.11 2.96 -3.81
C GLN A 207 -5.21 3.62 -4.85
N THR A 208 -4.70 4.80 -4.52
CA THR A 208 -3.60 5.45 -5.23
C THR A 208 -2.27 5.03 -4.62
N SER A 209 -1.19 5.24 -5.33
CA SER A 209 0.15 5.02 -4.79
C SER A 209 1.12 6.08 -5.28
N ILE A 210 1.87 6.66 -4.36
CA ILE A 210 2.88 7.68 -4.65
C ILE A 210 4.25 7.21 -4.19
N THR A 211 5.29 7.54 -4.93
CA THR A 211 6.69 7.39 -4.52
C THR A 211 7.49 8.64 -4.90
N TYR A 212 8.64 8.80 -4.26
CA TYR A 212 9.55 9.91 -4.56
C TYR A 212 10.88 9.36 -5.09
N THR A 213 11.30 9.87 -6.23
CA THR A 213 12.54 9.46 -6.91
C THR A 213 13.52 10.61 -6.96
N ASP A 214 14.75 10.36 -7.36
CA ASP A 214 15.79 11.40 -7.57
C ASP A 214 15.37 12.49 -8.59
N LYS A 215 14.32 12.23 -9.39
CA LYS A 215 13.81 13.16 -10.41
C LYS A 215 12.51 13.85 -10.03
N GLY A 216 11.88 13.44 -8.93
CA GLY A 216 10.61 13.97 -8.48
C GLY A 216 9.57 12.90 -8.14
N PRO A 217 8.36 13.33 -7.76
CA PRO A 217 7.27 12.41 -7.43
C PRO A 217 6.73 11.67 -8.66
N VAL A 218 6.30 10.43 -8.38
CA VAL A 218 5.62 9.55 -9.33
C VAL A 218 4.33 9.07 -8.67
N VAL A 219 3.19 9.24 -9.36
CA VAL A 219 1.88 8.80 -8.91
C VAL A 219 1.34 7.72 -9.84
N VAL A 220 0.84 6.64 -9.25
CA VAL A 220 0.26 5.50 -9.97
C VAL A 220 -1.15 5.26 -9.45
N TYR A 221 -2.08 5.04 -10.35
CA TYR A 221 -3.50 4.91 -10.04
C TYR A 221 -4.21 4.06 -11.10
N ARG A 222 -5.46 3.71 -10.84
CA ARG A 222 -6.31 3.07 -11.83
C ARG A 222 -7.07 4.13 -12.61
N ASP A 223 -6.85 4.17 -13.91
CA ASP A 223 -7.53 5.03 -14.87
C ASP A 223 -8.96 4.58 -15.16
N ARG A 224 -9.72 5.41 -15.85
CA ARG A 224 -11.06 5.12 -16.35
C ARG A 224 -11.31 5.82 -17.67
N SER A 225 -11.28 5.06 -18.77
CA SER A 225 -11.65 5.59 -20.08
C SER A 225 -13.19 5.73 -20.24
N GLU A 226 -13.63 6.40 -21.30
CA GLU A 226 -15.05 6.48 -21.66
C GLU A 226 -15.68 5.11 -21.93
N GLU A 227 -14.90 4.13 -22.39
CA GLU A 227 -15.32 2.74 -22.64
C GLU A 227 -15.18 1.84 -21.39
N GLU A 228 -14.93 2.44 -20.20
CA GLU A 228 -14.75 1.72 -18.95
C GLU A 228 -13.52 0.77 -18.94
N VAL A 229 -12.51 1.06 -19.76
CA VAL A 229 -11.19 0.43 -19.61
C VAL A 229 -10.53 1.02 -18.37
N ARG A 230 -10.11 0.15 -17.44
CA ARG A 230 -9.57 0.55 -16.14
C ARG A 230 -8.18 -0.04 -15.92
N ASP A 231 -7.26 0.33 -16.77
CA ASP A 231 -5.85 -0.05 -16.69
C ASP A 231 -5.09 0.81 -15.67
N ILE A 232 -3.89 0.41 -15.30
CA ILE A 232 -3.05 1.16 -14.38
C ILE A 232 -2.23 2.19 -15.14
N TYR A 233 -2.33 3.45 -14.72
CA TYR A 233 -1.62 4.59 -15.27
C TYR A 233 -0.61 5.17 -14.30
N VAL A 234 0.38 5.83 -14.86
CA VAL A 234 1.44 6.54 -14.14
C VAL A 234 1.56 7.96 -14.68
N THR A 235 1.72 8.92 -13.79
CA THR A 235 2.20 10.27 -14.09
C THR A 235 3.36 10.61 -13.17
N ARG A 236 4.23 11.52 -13.62
CA ARG A 236 5.43 11.89 -12.89
C ARG A 236 5.70 13.38 -13.06
N ASN A 237 6.25 13.97 -12.03
CA ASN A 237 6.71 15.35 -12.08
C ASN A 237 8.21 15.36 -12.43
N ILE A 238 8.56 16.05 -13.51
CA ILE A 238 9.93 16.20 -13.97
C ILE A 238 10.23 17.69 -14.15
N ASN A 239 11.21 18.20 -13.42
CA ASN A 239 11.57 19.63 -13.42
C ASN A 239 10.37 20.56 -13.08
N ASP A 240 9.61 20.19 -12.08
CA ASP A 240 8.40 20.91 -11.58
C ASP A 240 7.20 20.90 -12.55
N GLU A 241 7.23 20.08 -13.60
CA GLU A 241 6.13 19.90 -14.55
C GLU A 241 5.59 18.46 -14.51
N TRP A 242 4.27 18.30 -14.38
CA TRP A 242 3.61 17.00 -14.48
C TRP A 242 3.46 16.58 -15.94
N GLU A 243 3.94 15.38 -16.25
CA GLU A 243 3.79 14.80 -17.58
C GLU A 243 2.39 14.20 -17.77
N THR A 244 1.95 14.13 -19.03
CA THR A 244 0.70 13.45 -19.39
C THR A 244 0.75 12.00 -18.93
N PRO A 245 -0.31 11.52 -18.24
CA PRO A 245 -0.38 10.13 -17.80
C PRO A 245 -0.23 9.12 -18.94
N ILE A 246 0.48 8.03 -18.66
CA ILE A 246 0.65 6.92 -19.60
C ILE A 246 0.30 5.59 -18.90
N PRO A 247 -0.16 4.56 -19.63
CA PRO A 247 -0.40 3.25 -19.05
C PRO A 247 0.92 2.58 -18.64
N VAL A 248 0.93 1.93 -17.46
CA VAL A 248 2.01 1.01 -17.06
C VAL A 248 2.01 -0.19 -17.99
N HIS A 249 0.82 -0.71 -18.31
CA HIS A 249 0.56 -1.74 -19.30
C HIS A 249 -0.88 -1.62 -19.80
N ASN A 250 -1.08 -1.91 -21.09
CA ASN A 250 -2.41 -1.95 -21.69
C ASN A 250 -3.02 -3.34 -21.46
N ASP A 251 -3.64 -3.56 -20.31
CA ASP A 251 -4.36 -4.80 -20.00
C ASP A 251 -5.67 -4.90 -20.78
N GLY A 252 -6.28 -3.75 -21.10
CA GLY A 252 -7.57 -3.65 -21.76
C GLY A 252 -8.71 -4.14 -20.87
N TRP A 253 -8.59 -3.99 -19.55
CA TRP A 253 -9.59 -4.49 -18.63
C TRP A 253 -10.83 -3.60 -18.57
N VAL A 254 -11.90 -4.03 -19.27
CA VAL A 254 -13.20 -3.37 -19.22
C VAL A 254 -13.99 -3.86 -18.01
N ILE A 255 -14.42 -2.93 -17.13
CA ILE A 255 -15.23 -3.26 -15.97
C ILE A 255 -16.24 -2.13 -15.64
N TYR A 256 -17.53 -2.47 -15.63
CA TYR A 256 -18.64 -1.59 -15.23
C TYR A 256 -18.90 -1.72 -13.73
N GLY A 257 -17.92 -1.40 -12.89
CA GLY A 257 -18.01 -1.55 -11.43
C GLY A 257 -16.76 -1.12 -10.71
N CYS A 258 -16.75 -1.35 -9.40
CA CYS A 258 -15.65 -1.00 -8.50
C CYS A 258 -14.76 -2.21 -8.22
N PRO A 259 -13.56 -2.32 -8.82
CA PRO A 259 -12.66 -3.43 -8.55
C PRO A 259 -12.05 -3.38 -7.15
N VAL A 260 -11.94 -2.20 -6.56
CA VAL A 260 -11.38 -1.95 -5.21
C VAL A 260 -10.00 -2.63 -5.03
N ASN A 261 -9.17 -2.51 -6.04
CA ASN A 261 -7.82 -3.03 -6.13
C ASN A 261 -6.94 -1.98 -6.80
N GLY A 262 -6.27 -1.17 -6.02
CA GLY A 262 -5.30 -0.20 -6.50
C GLY A 262 -3.95 -0.83 -6.82
N PRO A 263 -3.07 -0.08 -7.49
CA PRO A 263 -1.67 -0.46 -7.68
C PRO A 263 -0.82 -0.13 -6.44
N LYS A 264 0.38 -0.70 -6.40
CA LYS A 264 1.46 -0.23 -5.55
C LYS A 264 2.67 0.11 -6.40
N VAL A 265 3.23 1.31 -6.23
CA VAL A 265 4.51 1.71 -6.79
C VAL A 265 5.55 1.83 -5.68
N VAL A 266 6.73 1.32 -5.96
CA VAL A 266 7.92 1.49 -5.11
C VAL A 266 9.09 1.92 -5.98
N SER A 267 10.02 2.68 -5.38
CA SER A 267 11.20 3.18 -6.07
C SER A 267 12.49 2.84 -5.35
N ASN A 268 13.53 2.62 -6.13
CA ASN A 268 14.91 2.62 -5.67
C ASN A 268 15.71 3.48 -6.64
N SER A 269 16.04 4.69 -6.23
CA SER A 269 16.58 5.75 -7.09
C SER A 269 15.67 6.00 -8.31
N ASN A 270 16.12 5.65 -9.50
CA ASN A 270 15.38 5.84 -10.76
C ASN A 270 14.70 4.56 -11.27
N ILE A 271 14.80 3.46 -10.54
CA ILE A 271 14.13 2.21 -10.86
C ILE A 271 12.79 2.20 -10.14
N LEU A 272 11.71 1.96 -10.87
CA LEU A 272 10.38 1.76 -10.32
C LEU A 272 9.95 0.32 -10.50
N ALA A 273 9.18 -0.17 -9.54
CA ALA A 273 8.40 -1.38 -9.69
C ALA A 273 6.93 -1.05 -9.37
N VAL A 274 6.04 -1.46 -10.26
CA VAL A 274 4.59 -1.30 -10.09
C VAL A 274 3.95 -2.67 -10.04
N SER A 275 3.23 -2.98 -8.98
CA SER A 275 2.40 -4.19 -8.87
C SER A 275 0.93 -3.82 -8.94
N TRP A 276 0.11 -4.66 -9.59
CA TRP A 276 -1.32 -4.42 -9.73
C TRP A 276 -2.12 -5.70 -9.95
N PHE A 277 -3.41 -5.59 -9.69
CA PHE A 277 -4.41 -6.59 -10.01
C PHE A 277 -5.14 -6.23 -11.31
N THR A 278 -5.44 -7.22 -12.14
CA THR A 278 -6.23 -7.07 -13.36
C THR A 278 -7.09 -8.32 -13.61
N VAL A 279 -8.14 -8.19 -14.43
CA VAL A 279 -8.93 -9.33 -14.94
C VAL A 279 -9.02 -9.20 -16.45
N SER A 280 -7.89 -9.14 -17.10
CA SER A 280 -7.80 -9.16 -18.56
C SER A 280 -8.26 -10.52 -19.09
N ASP A 281 -9.05 -10.51 -20.17
CA ASP A 281 -9.63 -11.73 -20.78
C ASP A 281 -10.37 -12.64 -19.79
N GLY A 282 -10.97 -12.06 -18.75
CA GLY A 282 -11.69 -12.78 -17.71
C GLY A 282 -10.82 -13.62 -16.77
N LYS A 283 -9.50 -13.41 -16.77
CA LYS A 283 -8.53 -14.12 -15.92
C LYS A 283 -7.95 -13.21 -14.86
N PRO A 284 -8.29 -13.42 -13.57
CA PRO A 284 -7.68 -12.66 -12.49
C PRO A 284 -6.17 -12.88 -12.42
N ALA A 285 -5.42 -11.79 -12.39
CA ALA A 285 -3.97 -11.81 -12.29
C ALA A 285 -3.44 -10.70 -11.38
N VAL A 286 -2.36 -10.99 -10.67
CA VAL A 286 -1.46 -10.03 -10.07
C VAL A 286 -0.22 -9.98 -10.95
N ASN A 287 0.11 -8.78 -11.40
CA ASN A 287 1.26 -8.50 -12.25
C ASN A 287 2.23 -7.54 -11.55
N LEU A 288 3.47 -7.56 -11.99
CA LEU A 288 4.51 -6.57 -11.68
C LEU A 288 5.19 -6.15 -12.97
N SER A 289 5.55 -4.88 -13.07
CA SER A 289 6.42 -4.37 -14.15
C SER A 289 7.47 -3.43 -13.58
N PHE A 290 8.66 -3.45 -14.17
CA PHE A 290 9.75 -2.54 -13.84
C PHE A 290 9.88 -1.43 -14.88
N SER A 291 10.30 -0.26 -14.39
CA SER A 291 10.79 0.84 -15.20
C SER A 291 12.22 1.18 -14.78
N GLU A 292 13.16 1.13 -15.70
CA GLU A 292 14.54 1.60 -15.50
C GLU A 292 14.73 3.05 -15.99
N SER A 293 13.65 3.70 -16.38
CA SER A 293 13.61 5.03 -16.96
C SER A 293 12.83 6.04 -16.13
N ASN A 294 12.73 5.83 -14.82
CA ASN A 294 11.95 6.67 -13.89
C ASN A 294 10.48 6.81 -14.32
N GLY A 295 9.86 5.72 -14.79
CA GLY A 295 8.44 5.70 -15.15
C GLY A 295 8.11 6.21 -16.54
N SER A 296 9.10 6.60 -17.39
CA SER A 296 8.81 7.01 -18.78
C SER A 296 8.43 5.85 -19.69
N SER A 297 8.78 4.64 -19.31
CA SER A 297 8.40 3.40 -19.97
C SER A 297 8.54 2.23 -19.01
N PHE A 298 7.77 1.17 -19.25
CA PHE A 298 7.78 -0.05 -18.45
C PHE A 298 8.09 -1.27 -19.31
N GLY A 299 8.66 -2.29 -18.68
CA GLY A 299 8.83 -3.61 -19.30
C GLY A 299 7.49 -4.34 -19.45
N GLY A 300 7.52 -5.55 -20.04
CA GLY A 300 6.33 -6.39 -20.07
C GLY A 300 5.92 -6.85 -18.66
N PRO A 301 4.60 -7.14 -18.43
CA PRO A 301 4.12 -7.58 -17.15
C PRO A 301 4.66 -8.96 -16.78
N ILE A 302 5.12 -9.10 -15.55
CA ILE A 302 5.55 -10.34 -14.93
C ILE A 302 4.41 -10.84 -14.07
N LYS A 303 3.83 -12.01 -14.40
CA LYS A 303 2.75 -12.59 -13.62
C LYS A 303 3.26 -13.14 -12.30
N ILE A 304 2.57 -12.83 -11.19
CA ILE A 304 2.97 -13.19 -9.83
C ILE A 304 2.16 -14.35 -9.27
N ASN A 305 0.83 -14.32 -9.38
CA ASN A 305 -0.05 -15.33 -8.78
C ASN A 305 0.03 -16.70 -9.46
N ASP A 306 -0.13 -17.76 -8.68
CA ASP A 306 -0.24 -19.15 -9.15
C ASP A 306 -1.68 -19.67 -9.13
N LEU A 307 -2.49 -19.18 -8.17
CA LEU A 307 -3.89 -19.55 -7.98
C LEU A 307 -4.81 -18.43 -8.52
N ASN A 308 -6.09 -18.46 -8.14
CA ASN A 308 -7.02 -17.38 -8.49
C ASN A 308 -6.66 -16.11 -7.72
N ALA A 309 -6.21 -15.09 -8.42
CA ALA A 309 -5.82 -13.83 -7.80
C ALA A 309 -7.03 -13.11 -7.18
N ILE A 310 -6.85 -12.58 -5.97
CA ILE A 310 -7.77 -11.66 -5.31
C ILE A 310 -7.21 -10.24 -5.37
N GLY A 311 -5.88 -10.10 -5.51
CA GLY A 311 -5.18 -8.84 -5.57
C GLY A 311 -4.73 -8.35 -4.20
N ARG A 312 -5.09 -7.11 -3.81
CA ARG A 312 -4.69 -6.45 -2.57
C ARG A 312 -3.17 -6.47 -2.38
N VAL A 313 -2.51 -5.95 -3.40
CA VAL A 313 -1.06 -6.01 -3.55
C VAL A 313 -0.35 -4.97 -2.69
N ASP A 314 0.82 -5.33 -2.18
CA ASP A 314 1.82 -4.42 -1.68
C ASP A 314 3.21 -4.87 -2.15
N ALA A 315 4.20 -3.97 -2.10
CA ALA A 315 5.55 -4.26 -2.57
C ALA A 315 6.60 -3.40 -1.87
N ALA A 316 7.83 -3.93 -1.78
CA ALA A 316 9.00 -3.18 -1.33
C ALA A 316 10.28 -3.70 -2.01
N PHE A 317 11.26 -2.82 -2.24
CA PHE A 317 12.57 -3.22 -2.76
C PHE A 317 13.39 -3.93 -1.66
N LEU A 318 13.86 -5.14 -1.93
CA LEU A 318 14.86 -5.83 -1.10
C LEU A 318 16.27 -5.24 -1.30
N ASN A 319 16.56 -4.88 -2.53
CA ASN A 319 17.83 -4.31 -2.97
C ASN A 319 17.64 -3.61 -4.32
N GLU A 320 18.71 -3.18 -4.96
CA GLU A 320 18.67 -2.46 -6.24
C GLU A 320 17.99 -3.22 -7.40
N LYS A 321 17.82 -4.54 -7.30
CA LYS A 321 17.37 -5.39 -8.41
C LYS A 321 16.23 -6.33 -8.08
N GLU A 322 15.84 -6.41 -6.83
CA GLU A 322 14.83 -7.37 -6.35
C GLU A 322 13.75 -6.68 -5.52
N VAL A 323 12.52 -7.06 -5.78
CA VAL A 323 11.31 -6.58 -5.11
C VAL A 323 10.61 -7.77 -4.46
N ILE A 324 10.12 -7.61 -3.25
CA ILE A 324 9.11 -8.49 -2.65
C ILE A 324 7.74 -7.93 -2.98
N VAL A 325 6.85 -8.80 -3.44
CA VAL A 325 5.43 -8.50 -3.65
C VAL A 325 4.61 -9.35 -2.70
N SER A 326 3.76 -8.74 -1.88
CA SER A 326 2.69 -9.43 -1.17
C SER A 326 1.40 -9.36 -1.96
N TYR A 327 0.60 -10.44 -1.90
CA TYR A 327 -0.65 -10.54 -2.64
C TYR A 327 -1.57 -11.59 -2.03
N MET A 328 -2.85 -11.48 -2.35
CA MET A 328 -3.85 -12.47 -1.98
C MET A 328 -4.27 -13.29 -3.19
N GLU A 329 -4.31 -14.60 -3.01
CA GLU A 329 -4.85 -15.55 -3.98
C GLU A 329 -5.55 -16.72 -3.26
N GLY A 330 -6.35 -17.48 -3.97
CA GLY A 330 -7.07 -18.59 -3.37
C GLY A 330 -7.47 -19.69 -4.35
N ASP A 331 -7.88 -20.81 -3.77
CA ASP A 331 -8.44 -21.99 -4.43
C ASP A 331 -9.67 -22.50 -3.67
N ASP A 332 -10.13 -23.71 -3.99
CA ASP A 332 -11.28 -24.35 -3.33
C ASP A 332 -11.01 -24.70 -1.84
N ILE A 333 -9.73 -24.67 -1.41
CA ILE A 333 -9.31 -25.01 -0.04
C ILE A 333 -9.27 -23.77 0.84
N GLY A 334 -8.94 -22.61 0.29
CA GLY A 334 -8.89 -21.38 1.05
C GLY A 334 -8.21 -20.21 0.33
N THR A 335 -8.11 -19.12 1.07
CA THR A 335 -7.42 -17.91 0.65
C THR A 335 -6.13 -17.75 1.42
N TYR A 336 -5.11 -17.27 0.75
CA TYR A 336 -3.75 -17.17 1.28
C TYR A 336 -3.19 -15.76 1.04
N LEU A 337 -2.54 -15.24 2.05
CA LEU A 337 -1.60 -14.14 1.94
C LEU A 337 -0.24 -14.73 1.59
N ARG A 338 0.31 -14.35 0.46
CA ARG A 338 1.59 -14.85 -0.05
C ARG A 338 2.54 -13.74 -0.41
N ILE A 339 3.82 -14.09 -0.43
CA ILE A 339 4.88 -13.23 -0.97
C ILE A 339 5.69 -13.98 -2.02
N LYS A 340 6.22 -13.23 -2.97
CA LYS A 340 7.23 -13.68 -3.94
C LYS A 340 8.30 -12.62 -4.13
N LYS A 341 9.52 -13.07 -4.30
CA LYS A 341 10.62 -12.24 -4.78
C LYS A 341 10.64 -12.21 -6.30
N VAL A 342 10.80 -11.01 -6.85
CA VAL A 342 10.84 -10.77 -8.30
C VAL A 342 12.06 -9.94 -8.60
N SER A 343 12.90 -10.42 -9.50
CA SER A 343 14.08 -9.67 -9.94
C SER A 343 13.83 -8.91 -11.25
N ILE A 344 14.59 -7.84 -11.45
CA ILE A 344 14.46 -6.97 -12.62
C ILE A 344 14.69 -7.70 -13.96
N ASP A 345 15.42 -8.83 -13.94
CA ASP A 345 15.59 -9.73 -15.11
C ASP A 345 14.41 -10.69 -15.33
N GLY A 346 13.33 -10.54 -14.55
CA GLY A 346 12.06 -11.27 -14.71
C GLY A 346 12.01 -12.62 -14.00
N LYS A 347 12.98 -12.97 -13.15
CA LYS A 347 12.90 -14.19 -12.35
C LYS A 347 11.94 -14.01 -11.18
N VAL A 348 11.10 -15.00 -10.94
CA VAL A 348 10.12 -15.05 -9.86
C VAL A 348 10.42 -16.24 -8.97
N SER A 349 10.47 -16.05 -7.66
CA SER A 349 10.68 -17.13 -6.69
C SER A 349 9.46 -18.04 -6.57
N GLU A 350 9.62 -19.18 -5.91
CA GLU A 350 8.49 -19.95 -5.40
C GLU A 350 7.69 -19.12 -4.38
N PRO A 351 6.37 -19.35 -4.25
CA PRO A 351 5.55 -18.58 -3.33
C PRO A 351 5.81 -19.00 -1.87
N ILE A 352 5.95 -18.03 -0.99
CA ILE A 352 5.92 -18.24 0.45
C ILE A 352 4.52 -17.91 0.96
N THR A 353 3.86 -18.87 1.59
CA THR A 353 2.57 -18.65 2.27
C THR A 353 2.82 -18.06 3.64
N VAL A 354 2.45 -16.78 3.81
CA VAL A 354 2.56 -16.07 5.09
C VAL A 354 1.47 -16.52 6.05
N SER A 355 0.24 -16.57 5.56
CA SER A 355 -0.92 -17.02 6.36
C SER A 355 -2.06 -17.49 5.47
N LYS A 356 -2.90 -18.38 6.00
CA LYS A 356 -4.27 -18.56 5.52
C LYS A 356 -5.12 -17.43 6.11
N ILE A 357 -5.90 -16.74 5.29
CA ILE A 357 -6.65 -15.55 5.69
C ILE A 357 -8.08 -15.57 5.12
N ASP A 358 -8.93 -14.70 5.62
CA ASP A 358 -10.26 -14.50 5.05
C ASP A 358 -10.20 -13.67 3.75
N SER A 359 -11.01 -14.02 2.75
CA SER A 359 -11.10 -13.29 1.47
C SER A 359 -12.00 -12.05 1.54
N GLY A 360 -12.75 -11.90 2.61
CA GLY A 360 -13.74 -10.86 2.82
C GLY A 360 -13.12 -9.46 2.93
N ARG A 361 -14.00 -8.50 3.00
CA ARG A 361 -13.63 -7.07 3.09
C ARG A 361 -12.95 -6.74 4.43
N GLY A 362 -13.32 -7.45 5.51
CA GLY A 362 -12.77 -7.21 6.86
C GLY A 362 -11.25 -7.37 6.96
N THR A 363 -10.65 -8.26 6.16
CA THR A 363 -9.19 -8.42 6.11
C THR A 363 -8.45 -7.16 5.63
N GLY A 364 -9.13 -6.28 4.88
CA GLY A 364 -8.51 -5.07 4.37
C GLY A 364 -7.44 -5.34 3.32
N VAL A 365 -6.44 -4.48 3.26
CA VAL A 365 -5.26 -4.60 2.39
C VAL A 365 -4.05 -4.87 3.27
N PRO A 366 -3.47 -6.10 3.24
CA PRO A 366 -2.24 -6.39 3.96
C PRO A 366 -1.11 -5.46 3.53
N GLN A 367 -0.31 -5.00 4.50
CA GLN A 367 0.79 -4.08 4.26
C GLN A 367 2.13 -4.78 4.44
N LEU A 368 3.09 -4.45 3.59
CA LEU A 368 4.44 -5.01 3.59
C LEU A 368 5.48 -3.89 3.56
N GLU A 369 6.49 -4.01 4.42
CA GLU A 369 7.66 -3.14 4.40
C GLU A 369 8.93 -3.90 4.75
N ILE A 370 10.07 -3.30 4.46
CA ILE A 370 11.38 -3.85 4.75
C ILE A 370 12.13 -2.92 5.70
N LEU A 371 12.66 -3.49 6.77
CA LEU A 371 13.59 -2.83 7.66
C LEU A 371 14.85 -3.70 7.79
N ASP A 372 16.00 -3.14 7.44
CA ASP A 372 17.26 -3.85 7.36
C ASP A 372 17.17 -5.09 6.45
N ASN A 373 17.35 -6.28 6.99
CA ASN A 373 17.22 -7.54 6.26
C ASN A 373 15.93 -8.32 6.64
N GLU A 374 14.95 -7.64 7.22
CA GLU A 374 13.69 -8.26 7.63
C GLU A 374 12.51 -7.71 6.83
N ILE A 375 11.64 -8.61 6.40
CA ILE A 375 10.35 -8.32 5.74
C ILE A 375 9.30 -8.32 6.84
N PHE A 376 8.59 -7.21 7.00
CA PHE A 376 7.48 -7.05 7.93
C PHE A 376 6.17 -7.07 7.16
N ILE A 377 5.19 -7.80 7.68
CA ILE A 377 3.85 -7.85 7.09
C ILE A 377 2.81 -7.70 8.20
N VAL A 378 1.82 -6.83 7.97
CA VAL A 378 0.71 -6.62 8.89
C VAL A 378 -0.62 -6.70 8.14
N TRP A 379 -1.63 -7.31 8.75
CA TRP A 379 -2.99 -7.37 8.22
C TRP A 379 -4.03 -7.43 9.34
N THR A 380 -5.28 -7.16 8.99
CA THR A 380 -6.41 -7.32 9.89
C THR A 380 -6.87 -8.78 9.89
N VAL A 381 -6.92 -9.39 11.06
CA VAL A 381 -7.65 -10.66 11.28
C VAL A 381 -9.08 -10.27 11.62
N PHE A 382 -9.98 -10.58 10.68
CA PHE A 382 -11.40 -10.30 10.87
C PHE A 382 -12.03 -11.32 11.81
N ASP A 383 -12.68 -10.81 12.85
CA ASP A 383 -13.46 -11.58 13.80
C ASP A 383 -14.77 -10.83 14.04
N ASP A 384 -15.90 -11.54 14.13
CA ASP A 384 -17.22 -10.94 14.33
C ASP A 384 -17.33 -10.17 15.66
N GLU A 385 -16.51 -10.52 16.65
CA GLU A 385 -16.52 -9.85 17.96
C GLU A 385 -15.51 -8.68 18.01
N ASN A 386 -14.25 -8.92 17.61
CA ASN A 386 -13.19 -7.93 17.70
C ASN A 386 -12.11 -8.17 16.64
N ASN A 387 -11.97 -7.26 15.72
CA ASN A 387 -10.86 -7.28 14.76
C ASN A 387 -9.52 -7.08 15.46
N GLN A 388 -8.50 -7.80 15.01
CA GLN A 388 -7.16 -7.69 15.52
C GLN A 388 -6.16 -7.50 14.38
N LEU A 389 -5.03 -6.84 14.67
CA LEU A 389 -3.92 -6.83 13.73
C LEU A 389 -2.98 -8.00 14.02
N LYS A 390 -2.54 -8.65 12.99
CA LYS A 390 -1.46 -9.61 13.06
C LYS A 390 -0.24 -9.07 12.38
N THR A 391 0.90 -9.13 13.06
CA THR A 391 2.20 -8.67 12.54
C THR A 391 3.17 -9.82 12.56
N VAL A 392 3.85 -10.04 11.45
CA VAL A 392 4.92 -11.04 11.33
C VAL A 392 6.17 -10.42 10.73
N LYS A 393 7.31 -11.05 10.99
CA LYS A 393 8.56 -10.78 10.30
C LYS A 393 9.24 -12.05 9.82
N LEU A 394 10.03 -11.94 8.77
CA LEU A 394 10.86 -13.02 8.25
C LEU A 394 12.14 -12.45 7.63
N ASN A 395 13.21 -13.24 7.68
CA ASN A 395 14.48 -12.79 7.13
C ASN A 395 14.45 -12.80 5.60
N SER A 396 14.87 -11.71 4.97
CA SER A 396 14.88 -11.57 3.52
C SER A 396 15.84 -12.52 2.79
N ASN A 397 16.84 -13.05 3.50
CA ASN A 397 17.76 -14.04 2.96
C ASN A 397 17.13 -15.46 2.84
N ASP A 398 16.00 -15.69 3.50
CA ASP A 398 15.27 -16.97 3.46
C ASP A 398 14.22 -17.03 2.32
N VAL A 399 14.08 -15.92 1.53
CA VAL A 399 13.10 -15.75 0.44
C VAL A 399 13.71 -15.91 -0.94
#